data_0a673685149876cd31f0b274cf8a70d7
#
_entry.id   0a673685149876cd31f0b274cf8a70d7
#
_cell.length_a   1.000
_cell.length_b   1.000
_cell.length_c   1.000
_cell.angle_alpha   90.00
_cell.angle_beta   90.00
_cell.angle_gamma   90.00
#
_symmetry.space_group_name_H-M   'P 1'
#
loop_
_entity.id
_entity.type
_entity.pdbx_description
1 polymer ?
#
loop_
_entity_poly.entity_id
_entity_poly.type
_entity_poly.pdbx_seq_one_letter_code
_entity_poly.pdbx_strand_id
1 'polypeptide(L)'
;MTETTYYTLLSVTVPRHGYAIMQYVNELTKGRIVLGTGTLYTMVGRLAADNMIVTVPNEEGKKAYQITETGRKLLELETVRLGKQLKDGRQILNMGAEDE
;
A
#
# COMPACT_ATOMS: atom_id res chain seq x y z
N MET A 1 -4.07 9.52 2.99
CA MET A 1 -4.47 8.49 1.99
C MET A 1 -5.35 7.44 2.65
N THR A 2 -6.10 6.71 1.87
CA THR A 2 -6.94 5.65 2.42
C THR A 2 -6.09 4.45 2.81
N GLU A 3 -6.64 3.61 3.69
CA GLU A 3 -5.97 2.39 4.11
C GLU A 3 -5.66 1.47 2.91
N THR A 4 -6.61 1.34 2.00
CA THR A 4 -6.44 0.52 0.80
C THR A 4 -5.31 1.05 -0.09
N THR A 5 -5.24 2.37 -0.29
CA THR A 5 -4.16 3.00 -1.05
C THR A 5 -2.82 2.74 -0.39
N TYR A 6 -2.76 2.89 0.91
CA TYR A 6 -1.55 2.70 1.69
C TYR A 6 -0.99 1.29 1.47
N TYR A 7 -1.83 0.28 1.65
CA TYR A 7 -1.37 -1.11 1.49
C TYR A 7 -1.04 -1.47 0.05
N THR A 8 -1.76 -0.88 -0.92
CA THR A 8 -1.43 -1.08 -2.33
C THR A 8 -0.04 -0.53 -2.63
N LEU A 9 0.29 0.66 -2.13
CA LEU A 9 1.62 1.22 -2.32
C LEU A 9 2.70 0.39 -1.64
N LEU A 10 2.45 -0.12 -0.44
CA LEU A 10 3.39 -1.03 0.22
C LEU A 10 3.69 -2.25 -0.65
N SER A 11 2.66 -2.79 -1.30
CA SER A 11 2.80 -4.01 -2.10
C SER A 11 3.67 -3.81 -3.33
N VAL A 12 3.83 -2.58 -3.81
CA VAL A 12 4.60 -2.29 -5.03
C VAL A 12 5.92 -1.60 -4.75
N THR A 13 6.42 -1.69 -3.53
CA THR A 13 7.78 -1.29 -3.21
C THR A 13 8.80 -2.17 -3.95
N VAL A 14 8.39 -3.36 -4.34
CA VAL A 14 9.07 -4.16 -5.34
C VAL A 14 8.07 -4.43 -6.48
N PRO A 15 8.53 -4.72 -7.72
CA PRO A 15 7.58 -4.95 -8.82
C PRO A 15 6.63 -6.11 -8.53
N ARG A 16 5.34 -5.89 -8.73
CA ARG A 16 4.30 -6.92 -8.59
C ARG A 16 3.22 -6.72 -9.63
N HIS A 17 2.70 -7.79 -10.19
CA HIS A 17 1.52 -7.75 -11.05
C HIS A 17 0.24 -7.79 -10.19
N GLY A 18 -0.91 -7.50 -10.80
CA GLY A 18 -2.15 -7.28 -10.05
C GLY A 18 -2.53 -8.40 -9.10
N TYR A 19 -2.45 -9.65 -9.55
CA TYR A 19 -2.81 -10.78 -8.70
C TYR A 19 -1.87 -10.88 -7.47
N ALA A 20 -0.58 -10.64 -7.69
CA ALA A 20 0.38 -10.68 -6.58
C ALA A 20 0.15 -9.54 -5.59
N ILE A 21 -0.32 -8.38 -6.06
CA ILE A 21 -0.69 -7.28 -5.17
C ILE A 21 -1.82 -7.72 -4.24
N MET A 22 -2.87 -8.34 -4.81
CA MET A 22 -4.00 -8.81 -4.01
C MET A 22 -3.57 -9.83 -2.97
N GLN A 23 -2.75 -10.80 -3.37
CA GLN A 23 -2.23 -11.80 -2.45
C GLN A 23 -1.40 -11.19 -1.34
N TYR A 24 -0.49 -10.28 -1.70
CA TYR A 24 0.40 -9.65 -0.75
C TYR A 24 -0.38 -8.89 0.33
N VAL A 25 -1.35 -8.10 -0.08
CA VAL A 25 -2.14 -7.30 0.86
C VAL A 25 -2.96 -8.21 1.79
N ASN A 26 -3.55 -9.27 1.25
CA ASN A 26 -4.30 -10.22 2.05
C ASN A 26 -3.40 -10.91 3.09
N GLU A 27 -2.23 -11.37 2.68
CA GLU A 27 -1.29 -12.04 3.57
C GLU A 27 -0.72 -11.09 4.63
N LEU A 28 -0.31 -9.89 4.20
CA LEU A 28 0.25 -8.90 5.10
C LEU A 28 -0.72 -8.51 6.20
N THR A 29 -1.98 -8.33 5.84
CA THR A 29 -3.02 -7.90 6.78
C THR A 29 -3.75 -9.07 7.45
N LYS A 30 -3.35 -10.31 7.14
CA LYS A 30 -4.00 -11.52 7.66
C LYS A 30 -5.51 -11.49 7.39
N GLY A 31 -5.88 -11.08 6.19
CA GLY A 31 -7.26 -11.07 5.74
C GLY A 31 -8.08 -9.87 6.19
N ARG A 32 -7.48 -8.91 6.93
CA ARG A 32 -8.21 -7.68 7.32
C ARG A 32 -8.59 -6.84 6.11
N ILE A 33 -7.74 -6.84 5.10
CA ILE A 33 -7.99 -6.11 3.86
C ILE A 33 -7.91 -7.09 2.71
N VAL A 34 -9.02 -7.20 1.98
CA VAL A 34 -9.13 -8.06 0.81
C VAL A 34 -9.50 -7.17 -0.37
N LEU A 35 -8.60 -7.06 -1.34
CA LEU A 35 -8.82 -6.24 -2.52
C LEU A 35 -9.55 -7.07 -3.58
N GLY A 36 -10.69 -6.56 -4.04
CA GLY A 36 -11.35 -7.12 -5.20
C GLY A 36 -10.68 -6.64 -6.48
N THR A 37 -10.87 -7.39 -7.56
CA THR A 37 -10.23 -7.10 -8.85
C THR A 37 -10.59 -5.70 -9.37
N GLY A 38 -11.87 -5.35 -9.32
CA GLY A 38 -12.33 -4.03 -9.80
C GLY A 38 -11.71 -2.90 -8.99
N THR A 39 -11.71 -3.03 -7.67
CA THR A 39 -11.14 -2.02 -6.78
C THR A 39 -9.63 -1.88 -7.04
N LEU A 40 -8.93 -2.99 -7.21
CA LEU A 40 -7.50 -2.97 -7.48
C LEU A 40 -7.18 -2.19 -8.75
N TYR A 41 -7.83 -2.54 -9.87
CA TYR A 41 -7.48 -1.92 -11.15
C TYR A 41 -7.93 -0.47 -11.24
N THR A 42 -9.01 -0.09 -10.56
CA THR A 42 -9.39 1.32 -10.43
C THR A 42 -8.32 2.09 -9.67
N MET A 43 -7.83 1.52 -8.58
CA MET A 43 -6.80 2.16 -7.77
C MET A 43 -5.46 2.26 -8.49
N VAL A 44 -5.05 1.18 -9.16
CA VAL A 44 -3.80 1.17 -9.94
C VAL A 44 -3.85 2.25 -11.02
N GLY A 45 -4.98 2.40 -11.72
CA GLY A 45 -5.14 3.44 -12.72
C GLY A 45 -4.99 4.84 -12.13
N ARG A 46 -5.58 5.07 -10.97
CA ARG A 46 -5.49 6.36 -10.29
C ARG A 46 -4.06 6.65 -9.83
N LEU A 47 -3.41 5.66 -9.22
CA LEU A 47 -2.04 5.83 -8.74
C LEU A 47 -1.06 6.09 -9.89
N ALA A 48 -1.26 5.42 -11.02
CA ALA A 48 -0.44 5.64 -12.20
C ALA A 48 -0.67 7.06 -12.75
N ALA A 49 -1.91 7.52 -12.81
CA ALA A 49 -2.25 8.87 -13.26
C ALA A 49 -1.62 9.92 -12.34
N ASP A 50 -1.53 9.65 -11.05
CA ASP A 50 -0.93 10.54 -10.07
C ASP A 50 0.59 10.38 -9.97
N ASN A 51 1.18 9.61 -10.86
CA ASN A 51 2.64 9.38 -10.92
C ASN A 51 3.21 8.76 -9.65
N MET A 52 2.42 8.00 -8.93
CA MET A 52 2.87 7.32 -7.71
C MET A 52 3.37 5.91 -7.99
N ILE A 53 2.95 5.32 -9.09
CA ILE A 53 3.44 4.02 -9.56
C ILE A 53 3.68 4.09 -11.07
N VAL A 54 4.51 3.18 -11.55
CA VAL A 54 4.74 2.99 -13.00
C VAL A 54 4.58 1.54 -13.35
N THR A 55 4.23 1.29 -14.60
CA THR A 55 4.23 -0.06 -15.14
C THR A 55 5.64 -0.41 -15.55
N VAL A 56 6.09 -1.60 -15.18
CA VAL A 56 7.41 -2.09 -15.59
C VAL A 56 7.22 -3.41 -16.35
N PRO A 57 8.08 -3.68 -17.34
CA PRO A 57 7.99 -4.93 -18.07
C PRO A 57 8.44 -6.10 -17.20
N ASN A 58 7.89 -7.28 -17.46
CA ASN A 58 8.39 -8.50 -16.85
C ASN A 58 8.51 -9.58 -17.92
N GLU A 59 9.20 -10.67 -17.58
CA GLU A 59 9.51 -11.73 -18.50
C GLU A 59 8.30 -12.50 -19.02
N GLU A 60 7.20 -12.46 -18.28
CA GLU A 60 5.99 -13.19 -18.61
C GLU A 60 5.02 -12.39 -19.47
N GLY A 61 5.39 -11.17 -19.86
CA GLY A 61 4.52 -10.30 -20.63
C GLY A 61 3.37 -9.72 -19.85
N LYS A 62 3.30 -9.94 -18.54
CA LYS A 62 2.26 -9.37 -17.67
C LYS A 62 2.70 -8.00 -17.19
N LYS A 63 1.71 -7.13 -16.96
CA LYS A 63 2.01 -5.81 -16.40
C LYS A 63 2.39 -5.97 -14.93
N ALA A 64 3.56 -5.49 -14.57
CA ALA A 64 3.95 -5.34 -13.18
C ALA A 64 3.98 -3.86 -12.86
N TYR A 65 3.77 -3.54 -11.60
CA TYR A 65 3.71 -2.17 -11.11
C TYR A 65 4.77 -1.97 -10.06
N GLN A 66 5.35 -0.79 -10.03
CA GLN A 66 6.39 -0.45 -9.06
C GLN A 66 6.20 0.98 -8.60
N ILE A 67 6.43 1.22 -7.32
CA ILE A 67 6.32 2.56 -6.74
C ILE A 67 7.37 3.48 -7.36
N THR A 68 7.00 4.73 -7.61
CA THR A 68 7.93 5.75 -8.04
C THR A 68 8.62 6.38 -6.83
N GLU A 69 9.64 7.19 -7.08
CA GLU A 69 10.26 7.96 -6.01
C GLU A 69 9.25 8.89 -5.34
N THR A 70 8.39 9.55 -6.14
CA THR A 70 7.32 10.39 -5.61
C THR A 70 6.36 9.59 -4.73
N GLY A 71 5.93 8.43 -5.20
CA GLY A 71 5.05 7.56 -4.43
C GLY A 71 5.68 7.09 -3.14
N ARG A 72 6.98 6.74 -3.18
CA ARG A 72 7.69 6.30 -1.98
C ARG A 72 7.78 7.42 -0.94
N LYS A 73 8.08 8.64 -1.36
CA LYS A 73 8.12 9.77 -0.43
C LYS A 73 6.78 10.01 0.24
N LEU A 74 5.70 9.96 -0.53
CA LEU A 74 4.36 10.13 0.02
C LEU A 74 4.01 9.00 0.99
N LEU A 75 4.39 7.77 0.64
CA LEU A 75 4.16 6.61 1.50
C LEU A 75 4.92 6.74 2.82
N GLU A 76 6.18 7.18 2.76
CA GLU A 76 6.99 7.38 3.96
C GLU A 76 6.41 8.46 4.86
N LEU A 77 5.97 9.58 4.28
CA LEU A 77 5.32 10.65 5.05
C LEU A 77 4.04 10.16 5.73
N GLU A 78 3.27 9.35 5.00
CA GLU A 78 2.04 8.79 5.57
C GLU A 78 2.35 7.82 6.70
N THR A 79 3.41 7.02 6.56
CA THR A 79 3.82 6.10 7.61
C THR A 79 4.20 6.85 8.88
N VAL A 80 4.92 7.97 8.73
CA VAL A 80 5.27 8.82 9.88
C VAL A 80 4.00 9.40 10.51
N ARG A 81 3.07 9.89 9.71
CA ARG A 81 1.82 10.46 10.20
C ARG A 81 1.01 9.43 10.99
N LEU A 82 0.90 8.22 10.45
CA LEU A 82 0.18 7.13 11.13
C LEU A 82 0.83 6.75 12.45
N GLY A 83 2.16 6.77 12.49
CA GLY A 83 2.90 6.49 13.73
C GLY A 83 2.59 7.50 14.82
N LYS A 84 2.53 8.78 14.45
CA LYS A 84 2.19 9.84 15.41
C LYS A 84 0.74 9.69 15.88
N GLN A 85 -0.16 9.40 14.96
CA GLN A 85 -1.56 9.19 15.28
C GLN A 85 -1.74 8.02 16.25
N LEU A 86 -1.05 6.92 15.99
CA LEU A 86 -1.09 5.74 16.85
C LEU A 86 -0.56 6.06 18.25
N LYS A 87 0.56 6.78 18.30
CA LYS A 87 1.14 7.20 19.58
C LYS A 87 0.17 8.02 20.41
N ASP A 88 -0.51 8.98 19.76
CA ASP A 88 -1.49 9.82 20.46
C ASP A 88 -2.65 8.99 21.02
N GLY A 89 -3.16 8.06 20.21
CA GLY A 89 -4.25 7.18 20.64
C GLY A 89 -3.86 6.31 21.82
N ARG A 90 -2.69 5.72 21.77
CA ARG A 90 -2.19 4.87 22.87
C ARG A 90 -2.01 5.65 24.14
N GLN A 91 -1.52 6.89 24.03
CA GLN A 91 -1.32 7.75 25.20
C GLN A 91 -2.65 8.08 25.87
N ILE A 92 -3.64 8.47 25.10
CA ILE A 92 -4.94 8.88 25.64
C ILE A 92 -5.71 7.68 26.20
N LEU A 93 -5.60 6.53 25.54
CA LEU A 93 -6.31 5.31 25.95
C LEU A 93 -5.49 4.49 26.95
N ASN A 94 -4.32 4.97 27.35
CA ASN A 94 -3.49 4.33 28.35
C ASN A 94 -2.99 2.94 27.91
N MET A 95 -2.66 2.80 26.63
CA MET A 95 -2.19 1.55 26.05
C MET A 95 -0.67 1.56 25.94
N GLY A 96 -0.05 0.42 26.14
CA GLY A 96 1.39 0.29 26.01
C GLY A 96 1.85 0.28 24.56
N ALA A 97 3.13 0.59 24.33
CA ALA A 97 3.69 0.67 22.99
C ALA A 97 3.74 -0.69 22.29
N GLU A 98 3.79 -1.77 23.02
CA GLU A 98 3.85 -3.13 22.49
C GLU A 98 2.48 -3.78 22.32
N ASP A 99 1.41 -3.04 22.49
CA ASP A 99 0.05 -3.55 22.32
C ASP A 99 -0.31 -3.60 20.83
N GLU A 100 0.16 -4.60 20.19
CA GLU A 100 -0.07 -4.77 18.75
C GLU A 100 -1.25 -5.66 18.44
#